data_132b7a4754cfe084eec2259c9f167a2b
#
_entry.id   132b7a4754cfe084eec2259c9f167a2b
#
_cell.length_a   1.000
_cell.length_b   1.000
_cell.length_c   1.000
_cell.angle_alpha   90.00
_cell.angle_beta   90.00
_cell.angle_gamma   90.00
#
_symmetry.space_group_name_H-M   'P 1'
#
loop_
_entity.id
_entity.type
_entity.pdbx_description
1 polymer ?
#
loop_
_entity_poly.entity_id
_entity_poly.type
_entity_poly.pdbx_seq_one_letter_code
_entity_poly.pdbx_strand_id
1 'polypeptide(L)'
;MKIFIKSNFILPGLEKAESVDFDESEMTMRDFFESLSRITSGRIEFIETDSLQINPEDWEIEINGMPYHQYEKGLEHILKDGDTVGIKIMPIGGG
;
A
#
# COMPACT_ATOMS: atom_id res chain seq x y z
N MET A 1 -4.94 -1.21 15.05
CA MET A 1 -5.66 -0.39 14.05
C MET A 1 -6.03 -1.21 12.83
N LYS A 2 -7.12 -0.88 12.21
CA LYS A 2 -7.59 -1.57 11.01
C LYS A 2 -7.40 -0.67 9.80
N ILE A 3 -6.74 -1.19 8.77
CA ILE A 3 -6.55 -0.47 7.50
C ILE A 3 -7.31 -1.23 6.43
N PHE A 4 -8.23 -0.56 5.75
CA PHE A 4 -8.97 -1.15 4.65
C PHE A 4 -8.13 -1.12 3.38
N ILE A 5 -8.24 -2.16 2.56
CA ILE A 5 -7.46 -2.29 1.33
C ILE A 5 -8.42 -2.45 0.16
N LYS A 6 -8.20 -1.65 -0.88
CA LYS A 6 -8.88 -1.78 -2.17
C LYS A 6 -7.84 -2.01 -3.24
N SER A 7 -8.02 -3.02 -4.06
CA SER A 7 -7.06 -3.31 -5.12
C SER A 7 -7.80 -3.77 -6.38
N ASN A 8 -7.14 -3.62 -7.53
CA ASN A 8 -7.66 -4.11 -8.80
C ASN A 8 -7.10 -5.50 -9.14
N PHE A 9 -6.54 -6.19 -8.17
CA PHE A 9 -6.00 -7.53 -8.33
C PHE A 9 -6.06 -8.25 -6.99
N ILE A 10 -5.79 -9.57 -7.00
CA ILE A 10 -5.82 -10.39 -5.79
C ILE A 10 -4.44 -10.38 -5.14
N LEU A 11 -4.39 -9.94 -3.88
CA LEU A 11 -3.14 -9.94 -3.11
C LEU A 11 -2.89 -11.34 -2.54
N PRO A 12 -1.74 -11.96 -2.84
CA PRO A 12 -1.39 -13.26 -2.27
C PRO A 12 -1.41 -13.20 -0.74
N GLY A 13 -2.09 -14.16 -0.12
CA GLY A 13 -2.24 -14.18 1.33
C GLY A 13 -3.40 -13.35 1.86
N LEU A 14 -4.00 -12.52 1.02
CA LEU A 14 -5.10 -11.64 1.40
C LEU A 14 -6.29 -11.77 0.44
N GLU A 15 -6.46 -12.93 -0.17
CA GLU A 15 -7.43 -13.13 -1.25
C GLU A 15 -8.88 -12.81 -0.85
N LYS A 16 -9.20 -12.98 0.42
CA LYS A 16 -10.55 -12.71 0.93
C LYS A 16 -10.60 -11.59 1.94
N ALA A 17 -9.46 -10.93 2.17
CA ALA A 17 -9.39 -9.88 3.18
C ALA A 17 -9.69 -8.53 2.57
N GLU A 18 -10.52 -7.75 3.25
CA GLU A 18 -10.84 -6.36 2.87
C GLU A 18 -10.06 -5.39 3.75
N SER A 19 -9.43 -5.89 4.79
CA SER A 19 -8.65 -5.07 5.73
C SER A 19 -7.57 -5.89 6.39
N VAL A 20 -6.61 -5.19 6.97
CA VAL A 20 -5.54 -5.80 7.76
C VAL A 20 -5.51 -5.10 9.11
N ASP A 21 -5.41 -5.89 10.17
CA ASP A 21 -5.29 -5.36 11.53
C ASP A 21 -3.84 -5.32 11.96
N PHE A 22 -3.45 -4.21 12.57
CA PHE A 22 -2.12 -4.03 13.13
C PHE A 22 -2.24 -3.71 14.62
N ASP A 23 -1.25 -4.14 15.41
CA ASP A 23 -1.23 -3.87 16.85
C ASP A 23 -0.94 -2.40 17.15
N GLU A 24 -0.26 -1.72 16.25
CA GLU A 24 0.07 -0.31 16.40
C GLU A 24 -1.18 0.55 16.25
N SER A 25 -1.20 1.70 16.94
CA SER A 25 -2.30 2.65 16.81
C SER A 25 -2.14 3.55 15.58
N GLU A 26 -0.92 3.61 15.05
CA GLU A 26 -0.62 4.34 13.81
C GLU A 26 0.68 3.79 13.24
N MET A 27 0.89 3.96 11.93
CA MET A 27 2.13 3.53 11.27
C MET A 27 2.32 4.35 10.00
N THR A 28 3.58 4.46 9.55
CA THR A 28 3.85 5.15 8.30
C THR A 28 3.43 4.30 7.11
N MET A 29 3.23 4.96 5.97
CA MET A 29 2.99 4.25 4.70
C MET A 29 4.10 3.26 4.40
N ARG A 30 5.35 3.66 4.67
CA ARG A 30 6.53 2.80 4.46
C ARG A 30 6.39 1.50 5.24
N ASP A 31 6.10 1.59 6.54
CA ASP A 31 5.96 0.42 7.39
C ASP A 31 4.78 -0.45 6.96
N PHE A 32 3.70 0.20 6.52
CA PHE A 32 2.53 -0.52 6.02
C PHE A 32 2.89 -1.37 4.79
N PHE A 33 3.58 -0.80 3.81
CA PHE A 33 3.93 -1.54 2.60
C PHE A 33 5.00 -2.59 2.85
N GLU A 34 5.92 -2.36 3.77
CA GLU A 34 6.87 -3.38 4.18
C GLU A 34 6.14 -4.56 4.83
N SER A 35 5.13 -4.28 5.65
CA SER A 35 4.31 -5.33 6.27
C SER A 35 3.52 -6.10 5.22
N LEU A 36 2.95 -5.40 4.23
CA LEU A 36 2.24 -6.07 3.14
C LEU A 36 3.17 -6.99 2.34
N SER A 37 4.39 -6.55 2.08
CA SER A 37 5.36 -7.39 1.37
C SER A 37 5.63 -8.68 2.14
N ARG A 38 5.73 -8.61 3.47
CA ARG A 38 5.89 -9.80 4.30
C ARG A 38 4.66 -10.70 4.27
N ILE A 39 3.46 -10.10 4.34
CA ILE A 39 2.20 -10.85 4.31
C ILE A 39 2.05 -11.58 2.98
N THR A 40 2.49 -10.97 1.88
CA THR A 40 2.43 -11.60 0.57
C THR A 40 3.61 -12.55 0.32
N SER A 41 4.37 -12.86 1.36
CA SER A 41 5.51 -13.78 1.31
C SER A 41 6.61 -13.29 0.35
N GLY A 42 6.77 -11.99 0.24
CA GLY A 42 7.78 -11.41 -0.62
C GLY A 42 7.48 -11.49 -2.12
N ARG A 43 6.28 -11.91 -2.48
CA ARG A 43 5.89 -12.03 -3.90
C ARG A 43 5.63 -10.68 -4.55
N ILE A 44 5.38 -9.65 -3.73
CA ILE A 44 5.11 -8.30 -4.21
C ILE A 44 6.05 -7.36 -3.51
N GLU A 45 6.78 -6.57 -4.27
CA GLU A 45 7.66 -5.55 -3.74
C GLU A 45 7.11 -4.19 -4.13
N PHE A 46 6.55 -3.49 -3.16
CA PHE A 46 5.96 -2.16 -3.40
C PHE A 46 7.02 -1.08 -3.41
N ILE A 47 8.03 -1.22 -2.54
CA ILE A 47 9.11 -0.25 -2.42
C ILE A 47 10.41 -0.98 -2.77
N GLU A 48 11.11 -0.50 -3.80
CA GLU A 48 12.39 -1.09 -4.17
C GLU A 48 13.43 -0.83 -3.09
N THR A 49 14.39 -1.72 -2.98
CA THR A 49 15.50 -1.58 -2.03
C THR A 49 16.20 -0.24 -2.24
N ASP A 50 16.40 0.49 -1.16
CA ASP A 50 17.03 1.82 -1.16
C ASP A 50 16.23 2.90 -1.87
N SER A 51 14.98 2.61 -2.24
CA SER A 51 14.11 3.62 -2.82
C SER A 51 13.40 4.41 -1.74
N LEU A 52 13.14 5.68 -2.02
CA LEU A 52 12.36 6.56 -1.14
C LEU A 52 10.92 6.68 -1.59
N GLN A 53 10.54 6.02 -2.67
CA GLN A 53 9.22 6.13 -3.26
C GLN A 53 8.74 4.79 -3.80
N ILE A 54 7.41 4.68 -3.92
CA ILE A 54 6.79 3.58 -4.65
C ILE A 54 6.92 3.93 -6.13
N ASN A 55 7.29 2.93 -6.94
CA ASN A 55 7.47 3.14 -8.36
C ASN A 55 6.15 3.52 -9.03
N PRO A 56 6.00 4.76 -9.52
CA PRO A 56 4.74 5.20 -10.12
C PRO A 56 4.44 4.57 -11.48
N GLU A 57 5.42 3.90 -12.08
CA GLU A 57 5.21 3.16 -13.32
C GLU A 57 4.54 1.83 -13.08
N ASP A 58 4.74 1.26 -11.89
CA ASP A 58 4.20 -0.05 -11.53
C ASP A 58 2.92 0.04 -10.71
N TRP A 59 2.81 1.05 -9.87
CA TRP A 59 1.76 1.15 -8.88
C TRP A 59 1.09 2.50 -8.86
N GLU A 60 -0.23 2.49 -8.66
CA GLU A 60 -0.99 3.68 -8.31
C GLU A 60 -1.54 3.47 -6.92
N ILE A 61 -1.11 4.29 -5.98
CA ILE A 61 -1.46 4.17 -4.57
C ILE A 61 -2.27 5.38 -4.15
N GLU A 62 -3.39 5.13 -3.48
CA GLU A 62 -4.27 6.16 -2.95
C GLU A 62 -4.50 5.93 -1.47
N ILE A 63 -4.67 7.02 -0.72
CA ILE A 63 -5.06 6.98 0.68
C ILE A 63 -6.34 7.77 0.79
N ASN A 64 -7.43 7.08 1.19
CA ASN A 64 -8.76 7.71 1.29
C ASN A 64 -9.16 8.42 0.00
N GLY A 65 -8.78 7.86 -1.14
CA GLY A 65 -9.14 8.37 -2.46
C GLY A 65 -8.21 9.41 -3.04
N MET A 66 -7.18 9.82 -2.31
CA MET A 66 -6.22 10.80 -2.81
C MET A 66 -4.86 10.14 -3.10
N PRO A 67 -4.25 10.38 -4.27
CA PRO A 67 -2.95 9.79 -4.58
C PRO A 67 -1.92 10.06 -3.49
N TYR A 68 -1.14 9.03 -3.12
CA TYR A 68 -0.22 9.16 -1.99
C TYR A 68 0.84 10.24 -2.20
N HIS A 69 1.25 10.46 -3.45
CA HIS A 69 2.29 11.45 -3.74
C HIS A 69 1.81 12.90 -3.55
N GLN A 70 0.52 13.11 -3.37
CA GLN A 70 -0.03 14.42 -3.05
C GLN A 70 0.02 14.72 -1.56
N TYR A 71 0.31 13.70 -0.74
CA TYR A 71 0.54 13.95 0.68
C TYR A 71 1.95 14.47 0.88
N GLU A 72 2.07 15.54 1.66
CA GLU A 72 3.34 16.23 1.86
C GLU A 72 4.48 15.30 2.30
N LYS A 73 4.16 14.34 3.17
CA LYS A 73 5.16 13.44 3.72
C LYS A 73 5.38 12.16 2.91
N GLY A 74 4.59 11.93 1.86
CA GLY A 74 4.73 10.74 1.02
C GLY A 74 4.72 9.44 1.84
N LEU A 75 5.77 8.64 1.72
CA LEU A 75 5.87 7.37 2.44
C LEU A 75 5.95 7.53 3.97
N GLU A 76 6.27 8.71 4.45
CA GLU A 76 6.30 8.99 5.89
C GLU A 76 4.95 9.47 6.41
N HIS A 77 3.93 9.55 5.54
CA HIS A 77 2.57 9.86 5.96
C HIS A 77 2.08 8.79 6.93
N ILE A 78 1.43 9.21 8.00
CA ILE A 78 0.97 8.31 9.05
C ILE A 78 -0.45 7.84 8.79
N LEU A 79 -0.63 6.53 8.71
CA LEU A 79 -1.94 5.91 8.59
C LEU A 79 -2.55 5.73 9.97
N LYS A 80 -3.87 5.84 10.04
CA LYS A 80 -4.63 5.71 11.29
C LYS A 80 -5.75 4.72 11.11
N ASP A 81 -6.31 4.27 12.21
CA ASP A 81 -7.42 3.34 12.20
C ASP A 81 -8.56 3.83 11.32
N GLY A 82 -9.05 2.95 10.46
CA GLY A 82 -10.14 3.25 9.55
C GLY A 82 -9.71 3.82 8.19
N ASP A 83 -8.43 4.10 8.00
CA ASP A 83 -7.95 4.58 6.70
C ASP A 83 -8.09 3.50 5.64
N THR A 84 -8.30 3.93 4.38
CA THR A 84 -8.39 3.04 3.23
C THR A 84 -7.20 3.29 2.31
N VAL A 85 -6.48 2.22 1.98
CA VAL A 85 -5.37 2.28 1.03
C VAL A 85 -5.80 1.59 -0.25
N GLY A 86 -5.75 2.32 -1.36
CA GLY A 86 -6.02 1.78 -2.68
C GLY A 86 -4.71 1.38 -3.35
N ILE A 87 -4.65 0.16 -3.87
CA ILE A 87 -3.46 -0.37 -4.53
C ILE A 87 -3.87 -0.88 -5.90
N LYS A 88 -3.36 -0.22 -6.94
CA LYS A 88 -3.68 -0.59 -8.32
C LYS A 88 -2.41 -0.89 -9.09
N ILE A 89 -2.43 -1.98 -9.86
CA ILE A 89 -1.35 -2.28 -10.79
C ILE A 89 -1.58 -1.46 -12.05
N MET A 90 -0.55 -0.77 -12.49
CA MET A 90 -0.62 -0.01 -13.74
C MET A 90 -0.48 -0.95 -14.93
N PRO A 91 -1.31 -0.78 -15.98
CA PRO A 91 -1.22 -1.63 -17.15
C PRO A 91 0.13 -1.43 -17.87
N ILE A 92 0.70 -2.53 -18.32
CA ILE A 92 1.94 -2.50 -19.06
C ILE A 92 1.64 -2.27 -20.56
N GLY A 93 2.54 -1.55 -21.22
CA GLY A 93 2.47 -1.39 -22.66
C GLY A 93 1.48 -0.35 -23.14
N GLY A 94 1.10 0.54 -22.28
CA GLY A 94 0.23 1.64 -22.68
C GLY A 94 -1.14 1.16 -23.12
N GLY A 95 -1.46 -0.02 -22.70
CA GLY A 95 -2.77 -0.60 -23.01
C GLY A 95 -3.87 0.23 -22.42
#